data_9f9a49b6c50c179c963018a530f3be29
#
_entry.id   9f9a49b6c50c179c963018a530f3be29
#
_cell.length_a   1.000
_cell.length_b   1.000
_cell.length_c   1.000
_cell.angle_alpha   90.00
_cell.angle_beta   90.00
_cell.angle_gamma   90.00
#
_symmetry.space_group_name_H-M   'P 1'
#
loop_
_entity.id
_entity.type
_entity.pdbx_description
1 polymer ?
#
loop_
_entity_poly.entity_id
_entity_poly.type
_entity_poly.pdbx_seq_one_letter_code
_entity_poly.pdbx_strand_id
1 'polypeptide(L)'
;MADERFLAQLWSTIQARRDDPSAERSYTRQLLAAPAKARRKVVEEAYEVAEAQQGLLAGQDTREHLALEAADLVYHLFVVLASAGVAPGEVYEVLERRHGAPPRAGTP
;
A
#
# COMPACT_ATOMS: atom_id res chain seq x y z
N MET A 1 -10.31 -7.91 -16.09
CA MET A 1 -10.35 -7.92 -14.62
C MET A 1 -8.95 -7.76 -14.07
N ALA A 2 -8.79 -6.90 -13.07
CA ALA A 2 -7.48 -6.70 -12.44
C ALA A 2 -7.11 -7.90 -11.57
N ASP A 3 -5.82 -8.21 -11.51
CA ASP A 3 -5.28 -9.26 -10.67
C ASP A 3 -3.94 -8.82 -10.06
N GLU A 4 -3.28 -9.72 -9.35
CA GLU A 4 -2.04 -9.43 -8.63
C GLU A 4 -0.87 -9.02 -9.53
N ARG A 5 -0.93 -9.27 -10.83
CA ARG A 5 0.10 -8.83 -11.77
C ARG A 5 0.14 -7.30 -11.87
N PHE A 6 -0.99 -6.64 -11.58
CA PHE A 6 -1.03 -5.19 -11.56
C PHE A 6 -0.11 -4.62 -10.46
N LEU A 7 0.08 -5.34 -9.35
CA LEU A 7 0.97 -4.87 -8.29
C LEU A 7 2.41 -4.69 -8.79
N ALA A 8 2.88 -5.57 -9.68
CA ALA A 8 4.21 -5.42 -10.28
C ALA A 8 4.27 -4.18 -11.18
N GLN A 9 3.20 -3.89 -11.92
CA GLN A 9 3.13 -2.69 -12.75
C GLN A 9 3.11 -1.43 -11.88
N LEU A 10 2.36 -1.44 -10.79
CA LEU A 10 2.33 -0.32 -9.84
C LEU A 10 3.72 -0.05 -9.28
N TRP A 11 4.42 -1.10 -8.88
CA TRP A 11 5.79 -0.97 -8.36
C TRP A 11 6.72 -0.35 -9.41
N SER A 12 6.65 -0.83 -10.65
CA SER A 12 7.46 -0.31 -11.75
C SER A 12 7.17 1.17 -11.99
N THR A 13 5.90 1.58 -11.92
CA THR A 13 5.52 2.99 -12.09
C THR A 13 6.12 3.85 -10.98
N ILE A 14 6.05 3.39 -9.74
CA ILE A 14 6.62 4.13 -8.60
C ILE A 14 8.13 4.31 -8.77
N GLN A 15 8.84 3.25 -9.18
CA GLN A 15 10.28 3.32 -9.43
C GLN A 15 10.60 4.29 -10.56
N ALA A 16 9.81 4.27 -11.63
CA ALA A 16 10.01 5.18 -12.76
C ALA A 16 9.86 6.65 -12.35
N ARG A 17 8.91 6.95 -11.47
CA ARG A 17 8.70 8.33 -10.98
C ARG A 17 9.88 8.82 -10.15
N ARG A 18 10.53 7.92 -9.40
CA ARG A 18 11.70 8.29 -8.60
C ARG A 18 12.82 8.82 -9.49
N ASP A 19 13.05 8.17 -10.62
CA ASP A 19 14.23 8.41 -11.45
C ASP A 19 13.98 9.39 -12.59
N ASP A 20 12.77 9.92 -12.74
CA ASP A 20 12.37 10.79 -13.84
C ASP A 20 12.36 12.25 -13.43
N PRO A 21 13.36 13.07 -13.87
CA PRO A 21 13.39 14.48 -13.50
C PRO A 21 12.17 15.26 -14.01
N SER A 22 11.53 14.81 -15.09
CA SER A 22 10.36 15.49 -15.65
C SER A 22 9.10 15.24 -14.84
N ALA A 23 9.13 14.32 -13.86
CA ALA A 23 7.99 13.95 -13.05
C ALA A 23 7.89 14.75 -11.75
N GLU A 24 8.53 15.92 -11.64
CA GLU A 24 8.57 16.71 -10.40
C GLU A 24 7.20 17.09 -9.86
N ARG A 25 6.17 17.14 -10.71
CA ARG A 25 4.78 17.41 -10.29
C ARG A 25 4.03 16.14 -9.90
N SER A 26 4.64 14.98 -10.07
CA SER A 26 4.03 13.72 -9.70
C SER A 26 3.87 13.64 -8.18
N TYR A 27 2.66 13.27 -7.73
CA TYR A 27 2.40 13.04 -6.32
C TYR A 27 3.34 11.96 -5.77
N THR A 28 3.56 10.88 -6.52
CA THR A 28 4.48 9.81 -6.12
C THR A 28 5.89 10.33 -5.89
N ARG A 29 6.39 11.14 -6.83
CA ARG A 29 7.73 11.70 -6.68
C ARG A 29 7.83 12.63 -5.48
N GLN A 30 6.79 13.43 -5.24
CA GLN A 30 6.75 14.32 -4.07
C GLN A 30 6.79 13.52 -2.77
N LEU A 31 6.07 12.42 -2.68
CA LEU A 31 6.08 11.54 -1.52
C LEU A 31 7.45 10.89 -1.33
N LEU A 32 8.09 10.44 -2.42
CA LEU A 32 9.42 9.84 -2.34
C LEU A 32 10.45 10.84 -1.82
N ALA A 33 10.26 12.13 -2.11
CA ALA A 33 11.13 13.20 -1.60
C ALA A 33 10.80 13.60 -0.15
N ALA A 34 9.68 13.11 0.40
CA ALA A 34 9.22 13.47 1.74
C ALA A 34 8.80 12.22 2.51
N PRO A 35 9.75 11.36 2.93
CA PRO A 35 9.42 10.08 3.57
C PRO A 35 8.52 10.20 4.80
N ALA A 36 8.67 11.27 5.59
CA ALA A 36 7.81 11.46 6.76
C ALA A 36 6.35 11.66 6.37
N LYS A 37 6.10 12.36 5.26
CA LYS A 37 4.73 12.54 4.75
C LYS A 37 4.16 11.21 4.28
N ALA A 38 4.97 10.40 3.59
CA ALA A 38 4.54 9.08 3.14
C ALA A 38 4.16 8.19 4.33
N ARG A 39 4.95 8.22 5.40
CA ARG A 39 4.63 7.45 6.62
C ARG A 39 3.31 7.89 7.24
N ARG A 40 3.07 9.19 7.31
CA ARG A 40 1.81 9.71 7.87
C ARG A 40 0.63 9.26 7.03
N LYS A 41 0.79 9.23 5.70
CA LYS A 41 -0.27 8.76 4.80
C LYS A 41 -0.64 7.31 5.07
N VAL A 42 0.34 6.44 5.29
CA VAL A 42 0.06 5.03 5.63
C VAL A 42 -0.77 4.93 6.92
N VAL A 43 -0.42 5.70 7.94
CA VAL A 43 -1.18 5.69 9.21
C VAL A 43 -2.60 6.19 9.00
N GLU A 44 -2.77 7.30 8.28
CA GLU A 44 -4.11 7.86 7.98
C GLU A 44 -4.96 6.86 7.20
N GLU A 45 -4.40 6.25 6.15
CA GLU A 45 -5.15 5.32 5.32
C GLU A 45 -5.50 4.04 6.07
N ALA A 46 -4.60 3.56 6.94
CA ALA A 46 -4.90 2.40 7.78
C ALA A 46 -6.11 2.67 8.69
N TYR A 47 -6.17 3.86 9.27
CA TYR A 47 -7.32 4.27 10.09
C TYR A 47 -8.60 4.33 9.26
N GLU A 48 -8.51 4.91 8.06
CA GLU A 48 -9.68 5.03 7.17
C GLU A 48 -10.18 3.67 6.70
N VAL A 49 -9.28 2.70 6.46
CA VAL A 49 -9.69 1.32 6.14
C VAL A 49 -10.46 0.72 7.31
N ALA A 50 -9.97 0.90 8.54
CA ALA A 50 -10.64 0.37 9.73
C ALA A 50 -12.02 1.00 9.91
N GLU A 51 -12.15 2.32 9.72
CA GLU A 51 -13.44 3.00 9.78
C GLU A 51 -14.40 2.52 8.70
N ALA A 52 -13.92 2.36 7.47
CA ALA A 52 -14.76 1.91 6.37
C ALA A 52 -15.27 0.48 6.59
N GLN A 53 -14.43 -0.39 7.14
CA GLN A 53 -14.83 -1.76 7.48
C GLN A 53 -15.92 -1.75 8.56
N GLN A 54 -15.72 -0.96 9.61
CA GLN A 54 -16.70 -0.84 10.69
C GLN A 54 -18.04 -0.32 10.15
N GLY A 55 -18.00 0.71 9.31
CA GLY A 55 -19.19 1.28 8.70
C GLY A 55 -19.92 0.29 7.81
N LEU A 56 -19.17 -0.48 7.03
CA LEU A 56 -19.77 -1.50 6.14
C LEU A 56 -20.49 -2.58 6.95
N LEU A 57 -19.85 -3.07 8.02
CA LEU A 57 -20.47 -4.09 8.88
C LEU A 57 -21.71 -3.56 9.60
N ALA A 58 -21.76 -2.26 9.86
CA ALA A 58 -22.90 -1.61 10.48
C ALA A 58 -24.01 -1.21 9.47
N GLY A 59 -23.82 -1.49 8.18
CA GLY A 59 -24.75 -1.11 7.15
C GLY A 59 -24.77 0.37 6.80
N GLN A 60 -23.69 1.10 7.14
CA GLN A 60 -23.60 2.55 6.97
C GLN A 60 -22.57 2.98 5.93
N ASP A 61 -21.94 2.02 5.26
CA ASP A 61 -20.92 2.31 4.24
C ASP A 61 -21.04 1.29 3.11
N THR A 62 -20.15 1.38 2.11
CA THR A 62 -20.23 0.56 0.90
C THR A 62 -18.95 -0.26 0.71
N ARG A 63 -19.09 -1.36 -0.03
CA ARG A 63 -17.95 -2.19 -0.40
C ARG A 63 -16.96 -1.39 -1.25
N GLU A 64 -17.48 -0.54 -2.11
CA GLU A 64 -16.68 0.30 -3.00
C GLU A 64 -15.81 1.29 -2.21
N HIS A 65 -16.36 1.86 -1.16
CA HIS A 65 -15.61 2.78 -0.31
C HIS A 65 -14.48 2.05 0.45
N LEU A 66 -14.78 0.89 1.01
CA LEU A 66 -13.75 0.10 1.67
C LEU A 66 -12.63 -0.30 0.70
N ALA A 67 -13.00 -0.72 -0.51
CA ALA A 67 -12.01 -1.07 -1.53
C ALA A 67 -11.14 0.13 -1.92
N LEU A 68 -11.75 1.32 -2.03
CA LEU A 68 -11.02 2.55 -2.35
C LEU A 68 -10.00 2.87 -1.26
N GLU A 69 -10.40 2.82 0.01
CA GLU A 69 -9.50 3.12 1.12
C GLU A 69 -8.37 2.07 1.21
N ALA A 70 -8.69 0.80 0.97
CA ALA A 70 -7.68 -0.26 0.94
C ALA A 70 -6.67 -0.04 -0.20
N ALA A 71 -7.15 0.41 -1.37
CA ALA A 71 -6.27 0.71 -2.50
C ALA A 71 -5.32 1.87 -2.16
N ASP A 72 -5.83 2.91 -1.51
CA ASP A 72 -5.01 4.04 -1.07
C ASP A 72 -3.93 3.57 -0.09
N LEU A 73 -4.27 2.68 0.83
CA LEU A 73 -3.31 2.11 1.77
C LEU A 73 -2.21 1.32 1.05
N VAL A 74 -2.59 0.46 0.12
CA VAL A 74 -1.61 -0.34 -0.66
C VAL A 74 -0.66 0.58 -1.43
N TYR A 75 -1.21 1.60 -2.08
CA TYR A 75 -0.40 2.56 -2.85
C TYR A 75 0.63 3.24 -1.95
N HIS A 76 0.18 3.84 -0.84
CA HIS A 76 1.08 4.56 0.06
C HIS A 76 2.08 3.62 0.75
N LEU A 77 1.68 2.37 1.02
CA LEU A 77 2.59 1.37 1.56
C LEU A 77 3.73 1.09 0.57
N PHE A 78 3.40 0.96 -0.72
CA PHE A 78 4.43 0.74 -1.75
C PHE A 78 5.38 1.94 -1.83
N VAL A 79 4.87 3.16 -1.68
CA VAL A 79 5.73 4.35 -1.67
C VAL A 79 6.68 4.34 -0.46
N VAL A 80 6.18 3.97 0.70
CA VAL A 80 7.02 3.84 1.91
C VAL A 80 8.12 2.80 1.70
N LEU A 81 7.76 1.64 1.15
CA LEU A 81 8.74 0.59 0.83
C LEU A 81 9.78 1.09 -0.16
N ALA A 82 9.34 1.77 -1.22
CA ALA A 82 10.24 2.31 -2.24
C ALA A 82 11.22 3.32 -1.64
N SER A 83 10.75 4.18 -0.73
CA SER A 83 11.61 5.19 -0.10
C SER A 83 12.72 4.56 0.72
N ALA A 84 12.52 3.34 1.20
CA ALA A 84 13.49 2.60 2.01
C ALA A 84 14.27 1.55 1.20
N GLY A 85 14.00 1.44 -0.10
CA GLY A 85 14.68 0.47 -0.95
C GLY A 85 14.26 -0.97 -0.74
N VAL A 86 13.07 -1.20 -0.20
CA VAL A 86 12.52 -2.54 0.04
C VAL A 86 11.49 -2.85 -1.05
N ALA A 87 11.69 -3.95 -1.77
CA ALA A 87 10.77 -4.34 -2.84
C ALA A 87 9.57 -5.11 -2.25
N PRO A 88 8.39 -4.99 -2.88
CA PRO A 88 7.21 -5.75 -2.42
C PRO A 88 7.45 -7.26 -2.37
N GLY A 89 8.30 -7.80 -3.25
CA GLY A 89 8.66 -9.21 -3.23
C GLY A 89 9.22 -9.69 -1.90
N GLU A 90 9.94 -8.81 -1.20
CA GLU A 90 10.46 -9.14 0.13
C GLU A 90 9.33 -9.31 1.15
N VAL A 91 8.28 -8.50 1.02
CA VAL A 91 7.08 -8.64 1.85
C VAL A 91 6.35 -9.95 1.53
N TYR A 92 6.22 -10.25 0.23
CA TYR A 92 5.55 -11.49 -0.21
C TYR A 92 6.30 -12.72 0.31
N GLU A 93 7.62 -12.70 0.32
CA GLU A 93 8.42 -13.79 0.86
C GLU A 93 8.15 -14.02 2.35
N VAL A 94 8.03 -12.94 3.12
CA VAL A 94 7.69 -13.05 4.54
C VAL A 94 6.31 -13.69 4.71
N LEU A 95 5.32 -13.23 3.95
CA LEU A 95 3.97 -13.77 4.00
C LEU A 95 3.94 -15.24 3.60
N GLU A 96 4.69 -15.61 2.58
CA GLU A 96 4.76 -16.99 2.09
C GLU A 96 5.36 -17.92 3.16
N ARG A 97 6.45 -17.49 3.80
CA ARG A 97 7.05 -18.27 4.87
C ARG A 97 6.11 -18.44 6.05
N ARG A 98 5.38 -17.36 6.43
CA ARG A 98 4.43 -17.42 7.54
C ARG A 98 3.23 -18.30 7.23
N HIS A 99 2.81 -18.34 5.97
CA HIS A 99 1.70 -19.19 5.55
C HIS A 99 2.03 -20.67 5.74
N GLY A 100 3.29 -21.07 5.52
CA GLY A 100 3.75 -22.45 5.73
C GLY A 100 4.20 -22.76 7.15
N ALA A 101 4.21 -21.77 8.07
CA ALA A 101 4.71 -21.94 9.43
C ALA A 101 3.58 -22.29 10.39
N PRO A 102 3.91 -22.87 11.59
CA PRO A 102 2.89 -23.07 12.65
C PRO A 102 2.22 -21.75 13.03
N PRO A 103 0.90 -21.75 13.31
CA PRO A 103 0.19 -20.52 13.69
C PRO A 103 0.74 -19.91 14.97
N ARG A 104 0.69 -18.59 15.02
CA ARG A 104 0.98 -17.82 16.22
C ARG A 104 0.16 -16.53 16.20
N ALA A 105 0.04 -15.87 17.35
CA ALA A 105 -0.77 -14.64 17.44
C ALA A 105 -0.31 -13.61 16.41
N GLY A 106 -1.28 -13.02 15.69
CA GLY A 106 -1.03 -11.98 14.70
C GLY A 106 -0.45 -12.46 13.37
N THR A 107 -0.40 -13.78 13.13
CA THR A 107 0.15 -14.36 11.90
C THR A 107 -0.97 -14.96 11.06
N PRO A 108 -1.01 -14.67 9.74
CA PRO A 108 -1.97 -15.34 8.86
C PRO A 108 -1.67 -16.83 8.71
#